data_9a404ab8288e742ccaf08ecbca076fda
#
_entry.id   9a404ab8288e742ccaf08ecbca076fda
#
_cell.length_a   1.000
_cell.length_b   1.000
_cell.length_c   1.000
_cell.angle_alpha   90.00
_cell.angle_beta   90.00
_cell.angle_gamma   90.00
#
_symmetry.space_group_name_H-M   'P 1'
#
loop_
_entity.id
_entity.type
_entity.pdbx_description
1 polymer ?
#
loop_
_entity_poly.entity_id
_entity_poly.type
_entity_poly.pdbx_seq_one_letter_code
_entity_poly.pdbx_strand_id
1 'polypeptide(L)'
;ALMITGYAGTGKTTAVKALINTLYDFKINTVLMAPTGRAAKVLSSYTRKPAFTIHKKIYRQKSAKDGLGDFVLEKNLHHRTFFIVDEASMISNQSFDMSVFGSGRLLDDLIEYVYQNASCKLILIGDTAQLPPVKMDLSPALNPGQLEGYGFTVKRSFLSDILRQTRESGILYNATSIRKMIDQDESGYPKLAVSEFSDIDTVLGADLVEAISDAYDQYGIEETVIITRSNKRANQFNQGIRNQILWREEELATRSEERR
;
A
#
# COMPACT_ATOMS: atom_id res chain seq x y z
N ALA A 1 -6.89 15.22 -12.93
CA ALA A 1 -6.16 14.42 -11.94
C ALA A 1 -4.65 14.55 -12.11
N LEU A 2 -3.89 14.34 -11.05
CA LEU A 2 -2.43 14.22 -11.09
C LEU A 2 -2.05 12.79 -10.67
N MET A 3 -1.18 12.15 -11.43
CA MET A 3 -0.63 10.85 -11.13
C MET A 3 0.89 11.00 -10.93
N ILE A 4 1.39 10.58 -9.78
CA ILE A 4 2.81 10.55 -9.44
C ILE A 4 3.21 9.08 -9.30
N THR A 5 4.03 8.60 -10.20
CA THR A 5 4.56 7.25 -10.13
C THR A 5 6.07 7.29 -9.93
N GLY A 6 6.62 6.21 -9.44
CA GLY A 6 8.07 6.11 -9.26
C GLY A 6 8.44 4.83 -8.53
N TYR A 7 9.69 4.51 -8.58
CA TYR A 7 10.24 3.29 -8.01
C TYR A 7 10.34 3.32 -6.49
N ALA A 8 10.51 2.17 -5.86
CA ALA A 8 10.86 2.11 -4.45
C ALA A 8 12.16 2.89 -4.20
N GLY A 9 12.19 3.71 -3.15
CA GLY A 9 13.38 4.52 -2.84
C GLY A 9 13.57 5.80 -3.65
N THR A 10 12.69 6.15 -4.60
CA THR A 10 12.76 7.39 -5.40
C THR A 10 12.24 8.63 -4.68
N GLY A 11 11.89 8.51 -3.40
CA GLY A 11 11.45 9.66 -2.62
C GLY A 11 9.98 10.05 -2.80
N LYS A 12 9.10 9.15 -3.28
CA LYS A 12 7.65 9.42 -3.40
C LYS A 12 7.07 10.04 -2.14
N THR A 13 7.33 9.43 -0.99
CA THR A 13 6.82 9.91 0.31
C THR A 13 7.40 11.28 0.68
N THR A 14 8.66 11.54 0.33
CA THR A 14 9.29 12.86 0.52
C THR A 14 8.62 13.91 -0.37
N ALA A 15 8.35 13.57 -1.62
CA ALA A 15 7.64 14.44 -2.56
C ALA A 15 6.21 14.75 -2.07
N VAL A 16 5.51 13.75 -1.51
CA VAL A 16 4.18 13.94 -0.87
C VAL A 16 4.27 14.97 0.25
N LYS A 17 5.25 14.84 1.14
CA LYS A 17 5.42 15.78 2.26
C LYS A 17 5.71 17.19 1.78
N ALA A 18 6.59 17.34 0.79
CA ALA A 18 6.88 18.64 0.18
C ALA A 18 5.63 19.26 -0.47
N LEU A 19 4.87 18.45 -1.23
CA LEU A 19 3.63 18.87 -1.84
C LEU A 19 2.59 19.34 -0.80
N ILE A 20 2.43 18.59 0.29
CA ILE A 20 1.50 18.96 1.37
C ILE A 20 1.89 20.30 2.01
N ASN A 21 3.19 20.53 2.24
CA ASN A 21 3.66 21.78 2.81
C ASN A 21 3.41 22.96 1.85
N THR A 22 3.73 22.76 0.57
CA THR A 22 3.46 23.77 -0.47
C THR A 22 1.96 24.10 -0.56
N LEU A 23 1.10 23.08 -0.57
CA LEU A 23 -0.35 23.30 -0.60
C LEU A 23 -0.85 24.07 0.64
N TYR A 24 -0.26 23.79 1.79
CA TYR A 24 -0.56 24.51 3.03
C TYR A 24 -0.19 25.99 2.93
N ASP A 25 0.98 26.33 2.38
CA ASP A 25 1.41 27.71 2.16
C ASP A 25 0.45 28.48 1.23
N PHE A 26 -0.14 27.78 0.26
CA PHE A 26 -1.19 28.31 -0.62
C PHE A 26 -2.59 28.30 -0.01
N LYS A 27 -2.74 27.96 1.28
CA LYS A 27 -4.04 27.84 1.98
C LYS A 27 -5.00 26.86 1.27
N ILE A 28 -4.46 25.79 0.74
CA ILE A 28 -5.20 24.71 0.11
C ILE A 28 -5.29 23.53 1.07
N ASN A 29 -6.50 23.05 1.33
CA ASN A 29 -6.71 21.91 2.21
C ASN A 29 -6.25 20.60 1.56
N THR A 30 -5.80 19.66 2.38
CA THR A 30 -5.40 18.33 1.94
C THR A 30 -6.10 17.25 2.77
N VAL A 31 -6.53 16.18 2.12
CA VAL A 31 -7.03 14.96 2.74
C VAL A 31 -6.13 13.82 2.29
N LEU A 32 -5.52 13.12 3.27
CA LEU A 32 -4.59 12.05 3.00
C LEU A 32 -5.29 10.71 3.15
N MET A 33 -5.10 9.84 2.17
CA MET A 33 -5.73 8.52 2.12
C MET A 33 -4.75 7.45 1.65
N ALA A 34 -5.05 6.19 2.01
CA ALA A 34 -4.36 5.02 1.50
C ALA A 34 -5.34 3.83 1.41
N PRO A 35 -5.06 2.80 0.60
CA PRO A 35 -5.93 1.64 0.46
C PRO A 35 -6.05 0.82 1.74
N THR A 36 -5.00 0.75 2.55
CA THR A 36 -4.94 -0.09 3.76
C THR A 36 -4.70 0.73 5.03
N GLY A 37 -5.10 0.17 6.19
CA GLY A 37 -4.88 0.80 7.49
C GLY A 37 -3.39 0.98 7.81
N ARG A 38 -2.54 0.00 7.46
CA ARG A 38 -1.08 0.09 7.63
C ARG A 38 -0.50 1.23 6.80
N ALA A 39 -0.82 1.32 5.52
CA ALA A 39 -0.35 2.40 4.65
C ALA A 39 -0.84 3.78 5.14
N ALA A 40 -2.08 3.89 5.60
CA ALA A 40 -2.60 5.12 6.17
C ALA A 40 -1.85 5.53 7.45
N LYS A 41 -1.53 4.56 8.33
CA LYS A 41 -0.74 4.80 9.55
C LYS A 41 0.67 5.30 9.21
N VAL A 42 1.35 4.67 8.26
CA VAL A 42 2.69 5.07 7.79
C VAL A 42 2.65 6.48 7.19
N LEU A 43 1.68 6.75 6.31
CA LEU A 43 1.50 8.06 5.69
C LEU A 43 1.25 9.15 6.75
N SER A 44 0.41 8.86 7.74
CA SER A 44 0.13 9.78 8.85
C SER A 44 1.36 10.06 9.69
N SER A 45 2.13 9.04 10.06
CA SER A 45 3.36 9.17 10.84
C SER A 45 4.40 10.02 10.12
N TYR A 46 4.60 9.76 8.83
CA TYR A 46 5.60 10.47 8.03
C TYR A 46 5.24 11.92 7.74
N THR A 47 3.96 12.19 7.43
CA THR A 47 3.48 13.54 7.10
C THR A 47 3.14 14.38 8.33
N ARG A 48 3.01 13.74 9.50
CA ARG A 48 2.51 14.33 10.74
C ARG A 48 1.11 14.94 10.59
N LYS A 49 0.31 14.42 9.65
CA LYS A 49 -1.09 14.79 9.43
C LYS A 49 -1.96 13.53 9.45
N PRO A 50 -3.22 13.63 9.89
CA PRO A 50 -4.13 12.49 9.86
C PRO A 50 -4.29 11.94 8.44
N ALA A 51 -4.12 10.63 8.28
CA ALA A 51 -4.42 9.91 7.06
C ALA A 51 -5.44 8.81 7.36
N PHE A 52 -6.29 8.52 6.40
CA PHE A 52 -7.41 7.60 6.55
C PHE A 52 -7.31 6.50 5.50
N THR A 53 -7.95 5.36 5.75
CA THR A 53 -8.22 4.45 4.63
C THR A 53 -9.23 5.08 3.69
N ILE A 54 -9.14 4.75 2.38
CA ILE A 54 -10.12 5.22 1.40
C ILE A 54 -11.52 4.88 1.89
N HIS A 55 -11.76 3.62 2.28
CA HIS A 55 -13.05 3.15 2.78
C HIS A 55 -13.58 4.00 3.95
N LYS A 56 -12.75 4.25 4.96
CA LYS A 56 -13.16 5.05 6.12
C LYS A 56 -13.49 6.49 5.76
N LYS A 57 -12.92 7.02 4.67
CA LYS A 57 -13.10 8.41 4.27
C LYS A 57 -14.29 8.63 3.37
N ILE A 58 -14.60 7.68 2.47
CA ILE A 58 -15.62 7.90 1.45
C ILE A 58 -16.94 7.19 1.74
N TYR A 59 -16.97 6.21 2.67
CA TYR A 59 -18.19 5.51 3.01
C TYR A 59 -18.65 5.80 4.43
N ARG A 60 -19.96 5.77 4.61
CA ARG A 60 -20.62 5.77 5.92
C ARG A 60 -21.55 4.57 6.04
N GLN A 61 -21.67 4.01 7.23
CA GLN A 61 -22.62 2.96 7.49
C GLN A 61 -24.05 3.54 7.50
N LYS A 62 -24.93 2.94 6.73
CA LYS A 62 -26.36 3.24 6.78
C LYS A 62 -26.96 2.46 7.94
N SER A 63 -27.68 3.14 8.83
CA SER A 63 -28.35 2.48 9.95
C SER A 63 -29.29 1.42 9.44
N ALA A 64 -29.04 0.15 9.79
CA ALA A 64 -29.95 -0.95 9.53
C ALA A 64 -30.76 -1.23 10.79
N LYS A 65 -32.05 -1.47 10.64
CA LYS A 65 -32.91 -1.91 11.75
C LYS A 65 -32.61 -3.37 12.17
N ASP A 66 -31.98 -4.16 11.29
CA ASP A 66 -31.82 -5.60 11.43
C ASP A 66 -30.38 -6.10 11.26
N GLY A 67 -29.36 -5.42 11.78
CA GLY A 67 -27.99 -5.94 11.77
C GLY A 67 -26.95 -5.12 10.97
N LEU A 68 -26.04 -5.77 10.28
CA LEU A 68 -24.96 -5.13 9.48
C LEU A 68 -25.57 -4.32 8.32
N GLY A 69 -25.65 -2.99 8.50
CA GLY A 69 -26.11 -2.09 7.44
C GLY A 69 -25.08 -1.93 6.33
N ASP A 70 -25.57 -1.69 5.11
CA ASP A 70 -24.72 -1.40 3.96
C ASP A 70 -23.92 -0.11 4.15
N PHE A 71 -22.73 -0.08 3.60
CA PHE A 71 -21.90 1.12 3.54
C PHE A 71 -22.19 1.86 2.22
N VAL A 72 -22.68 3.07 2.35
CA VAL A 72 -23.02 3.94 1.21
C VAL A 72 -22.00 5.07 1.07
N LEU A 73 -21.86 5.56 -0.16
CA LEU A 73 -20.99 6.69 -0.43
C LEU A 73 -21.44 7.92 0.36
N GLU A 74 -20.51 8.55 1.05
CA GLU A 74 -20.77 9.75 1.83
C GLU A 74 -20.80 11.01 0.96
N LYS A 75 -21.46 12.05 1.44
CA LYS A 75 -21.45 13.34 0.76
C LYS A 75 -20.11 14.05 1.00
N ASN A 76 -19.45 14.47 -0.07
CA ASN A 76 -18.23 15.26 0.04
C ASN A 76 -18.54 16.71 0.42
N LEU A 77 -18.22 17.07 1.65
CA LEU A 77 -18.40 18.43 2.20
C LEU A 77 -17.13 19.30 2.04
N HIS A 78 -16.07 18.79 1.44
CA HIS A 78 -14.82 19.50 1.26
C HIS A 78 -14.90 20.48 0.07
N HIS A 79 -14.25 21.63 0.23
CA HIS A 79 -14.09 22.66 -0.80
C HIS A 79 -12.61 22.99 -1.00
N ARG A 80 -12.18 23.26 -2.23
CA ARG A 80 -10.79 23.61 -2.59
C ARG A 80 -9.77 22.67 -1.92
N THR A 81 -10.02 21.35 -2.02
CA THR A 81 -9.27 20.34 -1.30
C THR A 81 -8.58 19.39 -2.27
N PHE A 82 -7.33 19.10 -2.01
CA PHE A 82 -6.60 18.04 -2.69
C PHE A 82 -6.70 16.74 -1.90
N PHE A 83 -7.28 15.73 -2.52
CA PHE A 83 -7.31 14.36 -2.01
C PHE A 83 -6.07 13.65 -2.53
N ILE A 84 -5.20 13.25 -1.63
CA ILE A 84 -3.93 12.60 -1.94
C ILE A 84 -4.03 11.15 -1.49
N VAL A 85 -3.90 10.23 -2.45
CA VAL A 85 -3.96 8.79 -2.21
C VAL A 85 -2.59 8.20 -2.46
N ASP A 86 -1.96 7.69 -1.41
CA ASP A 86 -0.72 6.94 -1.50
C ASP A 86 -1.00 5.44 -1.67
N GLU A 87 -0.03 4.68 -2.17
CA GLU A 87 -0.14 3.25 -2.48
C GLU A 87 -1.30 2.92 -3.44
N ALA A 88 -1.53 3.78 -4.43
CA ALA A 88 -2.62 3.63 -5.40
C ALA A 88 -2.50 2.36 -6.26
N SER A 89 -1.35 1.69 -6.28
CA SER A 89 -1.14 0.38 -6.91
C SER A 89 -2.09 -0.71 -6.40
N MET A 90 -2.63 -0.56 -5.20
CA MET A 90 -3.55 -1.53 -4.59
C MET A 90 -5.03 -1.24 -4.86
N ILE A 91 -5.38 -0.17 -5.56
CA ILE A 91 -6.77 0.19 -5.83
C ILE A 91 -7.32 -0.68 -6.95
N SER A 92 -8.38 -1.42 -6.66
CA SER A 92 -9.17 -2.21 -7.63
C SER A 92 -10.39 -1.41 -8.12
N ASN A 93 -10.90 -1.81 -9.28
CA ASN A 93 -12.19 -1.36 -9.79
C ASN A 93 -13.09 -2.53 -10.23
N GLN A 94 -12.84 -3.72 -9.67
CA GLN A 94 -13.67 -4.90 -9.90
C GLN A 94 -14.69 -5.01 -8.77
N SER A 95 -15.96 -5.11 -9.14
CA SER A 95 -17.02 -5.49 -8.21
C SER A 95 -17.00 -7.00 -8.00
N PHE A 96 -17.02 -7.42 -6.75
CA PHE A 96 -17.34 -8.80 -6.38
C PHE A 96 -18.82 -8.82 -6.00
N ASP A 97 -19.56 -9.85 -6.39
CA ASP A 97 -21.03 -9.98 -6.31
C ASP A 97 -21.67 -9.73 -4.94
N MET A 98 -20.89 -9.56 -3.88
CA MET A 98 -21.35 -9.28 -2.51
C MET A 98 -20.50 -8.15 -1.89
N SER A 99 -20.41 -7.00 -2.55
CA SER A 99 -19.73 -5.86 -1.94
C SER A 99 -20.62 -5.21 -0.87
N VAL A 100 -20.10 -5.15 0.35
CA VAL A 100 -20.73 -4.44 1.48
C VAL A 100 -20.51 -2.92 1.35
N PHE A 101 -19.60 -2.49 0.48
CA PHE A 101 -19.19 -1.09 0.34
C PHE A 101 -19.60 -0.51 -1.02
N GLY A 102 -20.46 0.50 -1.01
CA GLY A 102 -20.80 1.32 -2.15
C GLY A 102 -21.21 0.52 -3.38
N SER A 103 -20.64 0.86 -4.52
CA SER A 103 -20.83 0.13 -5.79
C SER A 103 -20.01 -1.17 -5.89
N GLY A 104 -19.10 -1.40 -4.94
CA GLY A 104 -18.09 -2.45 -5.03
C GLY A 104 -16.91 -2.11 -5.94
N ARG A 105 -16.93 -0.95 -6.58
CA ARG A 105 -15.92 -0.46 -7.51
C ARG A 105 -15.19 0.73 -6.89
N LEU A 106 -14.13 0.43 -6.12
CA LEU A 106 -13.50 1.40 -5.24
C LEU A 106 -12.96 2.65 -5.96
N LEU A 107 -12.42 2.49 -7.18
CA LEU A 107 -11.94 3.64 -7.95
C LEU A 107 -13.09 4.53 -8.42
N ASP A 108 -14.18 3.94 -8.90
CA ASP A 108 -15.37 4.69 -9.32
C ASP A 108 -15.94 5.50 -8.15
N ASP A 109 -16.14 4.85 -7.01
CA ASP A 109 -16.67 5.47 -5.80
C ASP A 109 -15.74 6.59 -5.27
N LEU A 110 -14.43 6.37 -5.34
CA LEU A 110 -13.44 7.40 -4.95
C LEU A 110 -13.52 8.62 -5.86
N ILE A 111 -13.59 8.41 -7.17
CA ILE A 111 -13.70 9.49 -8.17
C ILE A 111 -15.02 10.22 -7.98
N GLU A 112 -16.13 9.50 -7.86
CA GLU A 112 -17.44 10.10 -7.61
C GLU A 112 -17.40 10.95 -6.34
N TYR A 113 -16.90 10.40 -5.22
CA TYR A 113 -16.80 11.14 -3.97
C TYR A 113 -16.00 12.43 -4.10
N VAL A 114 -14.79 12.36 -4.67
CA VAL A 114 -13.91 13.53 -4.78
C VAL A 114 -14.54 14.62 -5.65
N TYR A 115 -15.12 14.25 -6.78
CA TYR A 115 -15.61 15.20 -7.78
C TYR A 115 -17.11 15.55 -7.63
N GLN A 116 -17.79 15.09 -6.56
CA GLN A 116 -19.05 15.72 -6.12
C GLN A 116 -18.88 17.24 -5.95
N ASN A 117 -17.66 17.70 -5.69
CA ASN A 117 -17.31 19.12 -5.68
C ASN A 117 -16.20 19.40 -6.69
N ALA A 118 -16.53 20.18 -7.74
CA ALA A 118 -15.62 20.50 -8.83
C ALA A 118 -14.34 21.26 -8.39
N SER A 119 -14.36 21.89 -7.21
CA SER A 119 -13.20 22.58 -6.63
C SER A 119 -12.19 21.62 -6.02
N CYS A 120 -12.55 20.36 -5.83
CA CYS A 120 -11.65 19.32 -5.32
C CYS A 120 -10.78 18.71 -6.43
N LYS A 121 -9.62 18.18 -6.07
CA LYS A 121 -8.69 17.56 -7.00
C LYS A 121 -8.18 16.25 -6.42
N LEU A 122 -7.88 15.28 -7.29
CA LEU A 122 -7.34 13.96 -6.92
C LEU A 122 -5.87 13.87 -7.34
N ILE A 123 -5.04 13.39 -6.42
CA ILE A 123 -3.64 13.03 -6.65
C ILE A 123 -3.48 11.57 -6.29
N LEU A 124 -3.04 10.76 -7.23
CA LEU A 124 -2.78 9.34 -7.08
C LEU A 124 -1.27 9.10 -7.09
N ILE A 125 -0.77 8.39 -6.09
CA ILE A 125 0.66 8.13 -5.92
C ILE A 125 0.87 6.64 -5.76
N GLY A 126 1.83 6.08 -6.50
CA GLY A 126 2.10 4.65 -6.42
C GLY A 126 3.31 4.22 -7.23
N ASP A 127 3.51 2.93 -7.24
CA ASP A 127 4.57 2.27 -7.98
C ASP A 127 3.94 1.19 -8.87
N THR A 128 4.10 1.30 -10.17
CA THR A 128 3.52 0.36 -11.14
C THR A 128 4.18 -1.02 -11.12
N ALA A 129 5.34 -1.16 -10.50
CA ALA A 129 6.02 -2.43 -10.32
C ALA A 129 5.72 -3.10 -8.95
N GLN A 130 4.95 -2.44 -8.08
CA GLN A 130 4.43 -3.09 -6.87
C GLN A 130 3.23 -3.98 -7.20
N LEU A 131 2.90 -4.86 -6.23
CA LEU A 131 1.80 -5.80 -6.41
C LEU A 131 0.49 -5.08 -6.79
N PRO A 132 -0.09 -5.42 -7.95
CA PRO A 132 -1.38 -4.90 -8.35
C PRO A 132 -2.51 -5.53 -7.53
N PRO A 133 -3.75 -5.05 -7.70
CA PRO A 133 -4.91 -5.70 -7.11
C PRO A 133 -5.06 -7.15 -7.60
N VAL A 134 -5.71 -7.98 -6.79
CA VAL A 134 -5.89 -9.41 -7.10
C VAL A 134 -6.55 -9.60 -8.47
N LYS A 135 -5.96 -10.47 -9.30
CA LYS A 135 -6.37 -10.77 -10.69
C LYS A 135 -6.24 -9.59 -11.67
N MET A 136 -5.37 -8.65 -11.39
CA MET A 136 -5.04 -7.54 -12.29
C MET A 136 -3.53 -7.47 -12.50
N ASP A 137 -3.09 -7.03 -13.69
CA ASP A 137 -1.68 -6.80 -13.99
C ASP A 137 -1.24 -5.39 -13.59
N LEU A 138 -2.18 -4.44 -13.57
CA LEU A 138 -1.96 -3.05 -13.17
C LEU A 138 -3.20 -2.49 -12.48
N SER A 139 -3.00 -1.68 -11.46
CA SER A 139 -4.10 -0.93 -10.84
C SER A 139 -4.71 0.06 -11.84
N PRO A 140 -6.04 0.08 -11.99
CA PRO A 140 -6.74 1.07 -12.83
C PRO A 140 -6.48 2.52 -12.36
N ALA A 141 -6.16 2.72 -11.08
CA ALA A 141 -5.82 4.03 -10.53
C ALA A 141 -4.44 4.55 -11.00
N LEU A 142 -3.57 3.66 -11.50
CA LEU A 142 -2.26 4.00 -12.08
C LEU A 142 -2.23 3.81 -13.60
N ASN A 143 -3.38 3.61 -14.23
CA ASN A 143 -3.52 3.54 -15.68
C ASN A 143 -4.07 4.89 -16.20
N PRO A 144 -3.27 5.68 -16.96
CA PRO A 144 -3.71 6.98 -17.46
C PRO A 144 -4.95 6.89 -18.36
N GLY A 145 -5.02 5.88 -19.24
CA GLY A 145 -6.15 5.70 -20.15
C GLY A 145 -7.46 5.40 -19.41
N GLN A 146 -7.40 4.65 -18.32
CA GLN A 146 -8.55 4.41 -17.45
C GLN A 146 -9.03 5.72 -16.81
N LEU A 147 -8.11 6.54 -16.29
CA LEU A 147 -8.45 7.83 -15.68
C LEU A 147 -8.97 8.85 -16.71
N GLU A 148 -8.42 8.85 -17.91
CA GLU A 148 -8.90 9.69 -19.03
C GLU A 148 -10.31 9.29 -19.48
N GLY A 149 -10.66 8.00 -19.34
CA GLY A 149 -12.02 7.49 -19.61
C GLY A 149 -13.11 8.12 -18.73
N TYR A 150 -12.76 8.68 -17.56
CA TYR A 150 -13.67 9.47 -16.72
C TYR A 150 -13.79 10.94 -17.17
N GLY A 151 -13.19 11.32 -18.30
CA GLY A 151 -13.20 12.70 -18.80
C GLY A 151 -12.16 13.62 -18.15
N PHE A 152 -11.16 13.06 -17.44
CA PHE A 152 -10.12 13.87 -16.80
C PHE A 152 -8.93 14.13 -17.72
N THR A 153 -8.38 15.32 -17.63
CA THR A 153 -7.01 15.55 -18.07
C THR A 153 -6.08 15.00 -16.98
N VAL A 154 -5.28 14.00 -17.32
CA VAL A 154 -4.33 13.38 -16.39
C VAL A 154 -2.94 13.97 -16.61
N LYS A 155 -2.43 14.70 -15.62
CA LYS A 155 -1.01 15.08 -15.56
C LYS A 155 -0.23 13.96 -14.90
N ARG A 156 0.94 13.63 -15.47
CA ARG A 156 1.80 12.56 -14.98
C ARG A 156 3.15 13.11 -14.57
N SER A 157 3.68 12.60 -13.47
CA SER A 157 5.05 12.81 -13.04
C SER A 157 5.66 11.47 -12.69
N PHE A 158 6.84 11.19 -13.20
CA PHE A 158 7.56 9.95 -12.91
C PHE A 158 8.86 10.27 -12.18
N LEU A 159 9.07 9.64 -11.03
CA LEU A 159 10.26 9.77 -10.21
C LEU A 159 11.18 8.58 -10.53
N SER A 160 12.24 8.84 -11.26
CA SER A 160 13.21 7.82 -11.71
C SER A 160 14.42 7.68 -10.81
N ASP A 161 14.82 8.79 -10.16
CA ASP A 161 16.10 8.84 -9.46
C ASP A 161 16.03 8.15 -8.10
N ILE A 162 16.83 7.12 -7.94
CA ILE A 162 16.94 6.38 -6.69
C ILE A 162 17.88 7.16 -5.77
N LEU A 163 17.33 7.80 -4.75
CA LEU A 163 18.05 8.66 -3.79
C LEU A 163 18.87 7.85 -2.77
N ARG A 164 18.65 6.54 -2.65
CA ARG A 164 19.42 5.68 -1.75
C ARG A 164 20.62 5.10 -2.46
N GLN A 165 21.79 5.15 -1.81
CA GLN A 165 23.00 4.52 -2.33
C GLN A 165 22.78 3.02 -2.49
N THR A 166 22.72 2.57 -3.74
CA THR A 166 22.40 1.20 -4.13
C THR A 166 23.60 0.25 -4.14
N ARG A 167 24.81 0.80 -4.00
CA ARG A 167 26.03 0.02 -4.27
C ARG A 167 26.36 -1.02 -3.20
N GLU A 168 25.81 -0.87 -2.00
CA GLU A 168 26.08 -1.75 -0.85
C GLU A 168 24.87 -2.57 -0.39
N SER A 169 23.67 -2.33 -0.95
CA SER A 169 22.46 -3.05 -0.60
C SER A 169 22.06 -4.06 -1.67
N GLY A 170 22.16 -5.34 -1.34
CA GLY A 170 21.71 -6.45 -2.17
C GLY A 170 20.20 -6.46 -2.36
N ILE A 171 19.44 -6.03 -1.34
CA ILE A 171 17.98 -5.89 -1.44
C ILE A 171 17.64 -4.91 -2.57
N LEU A 172 18.26 -3.75 -2.59
CA LEU A 172 17.98 -2.72 -3.59
C LEU A 172 18.54 -3.08 -4.97
N TYR A 173 19.70 -3.74 -5.03
CA TYR A 173 20.25 -4.28 -6.25
C TYR A 173 19.30 -5.28 -6.92
N ASN A 174 18.85 -6.28 -6.16
CA ASN A 174 17.92 -7.30 -6.68
C ASN A 174 16.56 -6.71 -7.05
N ALA A 175 16.01 -5.81 -6.24
CA ALA A 175 14.79 -5.10 -6.56
C ALA A 175 14.90 -4.29 -7.88
N THR A 176 16.03 -3.63 -8.10
CA THR A 176 16.30 -2.88 -9.34
C THR A 176 16.45 -3.80 -10.54
N SER A 177 17.11 -4.95 -10.37
CA SER A 177 17.27 -5.96 -11.43
C SER A 177 15.92 -6.53 -11.86
N ILE A 178 15.09 -6.96 -10.90
CA ILE A 178 13.74 -7.47 -11.18
C ILE A 178 12.89 -6.42 -11.89
N ARG A 179 12.99 -5.16 -11.48
CA ARG A 179 12.26 -4.08 -12.13
C ARG A 179 12.67 -3.86 -13.58
N LYS A 180 13.96 -3.93 -13.88
CA LYS A 180 14.43 -3.85 -15.27
C LYS A 180 13.86 -4.97 -16.12
N MET A 181 13.76 -6.18 -15.58
CA MET A 181 13.11 -7.31 -16.26
C MET A 181 11.63 -7.02 -16.55
N ILE A 182 10.92 -6.44 -15.58
CA ILE A 182 9.51 -6.04 -15.76
C ILE A 182 9.37 -4.96 -16.85
N ASP A 183 10.22 -3.93 -16.81
CA ASP A 183 10.18 -2.81 -17.76
C ASP A 183 10.53 -3.25 -19.20
N GLN A 184 11.36 -4.29 -19.33
CA GLN A 184 11.81 -4.86 -20.62
C GLN A 184 10.92 -6.01 -21.10
N ASP A 185 9.86 -6.35 -20.34
CA ASP A 185 8.99 -7.51 -20.59
C ASP A 185 9.78 -8.83 -20.77
N GLU A 186 10.88 -8.95 -20.01
CA GLU A 186 11.71 -10.15 -20.02
C GLU A 186 10.98 -11.31 -19.34
N SER A 187 10.79 -12.41 -20.06
CA SER A 187 10.23 -13.65 -19.51
C SER A 187 11.32 -14.46 -18.80
N GLY A 188 11.01 -14.99 -17.62
CA GLY A 188 11.89 -15.87 -16.86
C GLY A 188 11.82 -15.68 -15.36
N TYR A 189 12.54 -16.56 -14.64
CA TYR A 189 12.67 -16.42 -13.19
C TYR A 189 13.85 -15.49 -12.87
N PRO A 190 13.65 -14.48 -12.02
CA PRO A 190 14.73 -13.60 -11.60
C PRO A 190 15.79 -14.40 -10.82
N LYS A 191 17.05 -14.15 -11.13
CA LYS A 191 18.18 -14.66 -10.36
C LYS A 191 18.58 -13.63 -9.34
N LEU A 192 18.48 -14.00 -8.07
CA LEU A 192 18.87 -13.11 -6.97
C LEU A 192 20.38 -13.23 -6.71
N ALA A 193 21.07 -12.11 -6.70
CA ALA A 193 22.45 -12.03 -6.22
C ALA A 193 22.42 -11.97 -4.69
N VAL A 194 22.93 -13.00 -4.04
CA VAL A 194 22.92 -13.15 -2.58
C VAL A 194 24.32 -13.06 -2.02
N SER A 195 25.25 -13.82 -2.58
CA SER A 195 26.61 -14.00 -2.03
C SER A 195 27.52 -12.76 -2.08
N GLU A 196 27.10 -11.72 -2.79
CA GLU A 196 27.90 -10.49 -2.98
C GLU A 196 27.56 -9.39 -1.95
N PHE A 197 26.52 -9.63 -1.14
CA PHE A 197 25.96 -8.60 -0.27
C PHE A 197 25.81 -9.10 1.17
N SER A 198 26.10 -8.23 2.13
CA SER A 198 26.00 -8.55 3.57
C SER A 198 24.62 -8.36 4.17
N ASP A 199 23.67 -7.79 3.40
CA ASP A 199 22.29 -7.54 3.82
C ASP A 199 21.30 -8.62 3.34
N ILE A 200 21.81 -9.68 2.70
CA ILE A 200 21.01 -10.83 2.23
C ILE A 200 21.74 -12.12 2.59
N ASP A 201 21.00 -13.04 3.19
CA ASP A 201 21.46 -14.38 3.48
C ASP A 201 20.50 -15.44 2.96
N THR A 202 21.04 -16.66 2.73
CA THR A 202 20.23 -17.85 2.43
C THR A 202 20.16 -18.74 3.66
N VAL A 203 18.93 -19.07 4.06
CA VAL A 203 18.67 -19.98 5.18
C VAL A 203 18.13 -21.31 4.65
N LEU A 204 18.73 -22.42 5.05
CA LEU A 204 18.21 -23.75 4.74
C LEU A 204 16.92 -24.01 5.53
N GLY A 205 16.02 -24.83 4.97
CA GLY A 205 14.75 -25.10 5.63
C GLY A 205 14.88 -25.73 7.03
N ALA A 206 15.96 -26.47 7.30
CA ALA A 206 16.26 -27.05 8.61
C ALA A 206 16.59 -25.97 9.66
N ASP A 207 17.24 -24.88 9.25
CA ASP A 207 17.75 -23.83 10.13
C ASP A 207 16.78 -22.64 10.26
N LEU A 208 15.64 -22.73 9.58
CA LEU A 208 14.71 -21.61 9.46
C LEU A 208 14.11 -21.18 10.82
N VAL A 209 13.82 -22.12 11.71
CA VAL A 209 13.25 -21.83 13.03
C VAL A 209 14.27 -21.08 13.89
N GLU A 210 15.52 -21.52 13.86
CA GLU A 210 16.64 -20.88 14.56
C GLU A 210 16.87 -19.47 14.02
N ALA A 211 16.96 -19.31 12.70
CA ALA A 211 17.15 -18.01 12.07
C ALA A 211 16.01 -17.02 12.39
N ILE A 212 14.77 -17.48 12.51
CA ILE A 212 13.65 -16.63 12.94
C ILE A 212 13.79 -16.25 14.42
N SER A 213 14.21 -17.19 15.27
CA SER A 213 14.44 -16.93 16.69
C SER A 213 15.54 -15.89 16.88
N ASP A 214 16.66 -16.06 16.21
CA ASP A 214 17.78 -15.13 16.24
C ASP A 214 17.39 -13.72 15.75
N ALA A 215 16.59 -13.65 14.68
CA ALA A 215 16.08 -12.37 14.18
C ALA A 215 15.15 -11.69 15.21
N TYR A 216 14.33 -12.45 15.92
CA TYR A 216 13.49 -11.89 16.99
C TYR A 216 14.31 -11.42 18.18
N ASP A 217 15.37 -12.14 18.53
CA ASP A 217 16.27 -11.77 19.63
C ASP A 217 17.10 -10.53 19.28
N GLN A 218 17.55 -10.44 18.03
CA GLN A 218 18.41 -9.34 17.58
C GLN A 218 17.63 -8.06 17.26
N TYR A 219 16.49 -8.16 16.58
CA TYR A 219 15.75 -7.03 16.04
C TYR A 219 14.40 -6.80 16.73
N GLY A 220 13.88 -7.79 17.41
CA GLY A 220 12.53 -7.78 18.00
C GLY A 220 11.46 -8.26 17.05
N ILE A 221 10.35 -8.74 17.63
CA ILE A 221 9.20 -9.29 16.90
C ILE A 221 8.53 -8.21 16.00
N GLU A 222 8.54 -6.95 16.43
CA GLU A 222 7.90 -5.84 15.73
C GLU A 222 8.66 -5.42 14.47
N GLU A 223 9.98 -5.60 14.47
CA GLU A 223 10.87 -5.22 13.37
C GLU A 223 11.14 -6.38 12.41
N THR A 224 10.70 -7.61 12.76
CA THR A 224 10.91 -8.81 11.95
C THR A 224 9.63 -9.19 11.21
N VAL A 225 9.71 -9.38 9.90
CA VAL A 225 8.55 -9.74 9.05
C VAL A 225 8.87 -10.98 8.22
N ILE A 226 7.94 -11.95 8.23
CA ILE A 226 8.01 -13.14 7.39
C ILE A 226 7.05 -12.99 6.21
N ILE A 227 7.60 -12.98 5.00
CA ILE A 227 6.83 -12.85 3.77
C ILE A 227 6.57 -14.22 3.17
N THR A 228 5.31 -14.53 2.89
CA THR A 228 4.90 -15.80 2.32
C THR A 228 4.03 -15.63 1.07
N ARG A 229 3.99 -16.66 0.24
CA ARG A 229 3.22 -16.65 -1.01
C ARG A 229 1.70 -16.68 -0.80
N SER A 230 1.20 -17.17 0.32
CA SER A 230 -0.24 -17.36 0.53
C SER A 230 -0.63 -17.22 2.00
N ASN A 231 -1.88 -16.81 2.27
CA ASN A 231 -2.44 -16.75 3.61
C ASN A 231 -2.41 -18.11 4.35
N LYS A 232 -2.62 -19.22 3.62
CA LYS A 232 -2.50 -20.56 4.20
C LYS A 232 -1.09 -20.79 4.77
N ARG A 233 -0.07 -20.40 4.04
CA ARG A 233 1.32 -20.54 4.47
C ARG A 233 1.67 -19.56 5.59
N ALA A 234 1.17 -18.33 5.53
CA ALA A 234 1.31 -17.36 6.60
C ALA A 234 0.73 -17.88 7.93
N ASN A 235 -0.46 -18.47 7.88
CA ASN A 235 -1.09 -19.07 9.07
C ASN A 235 -0.27 -20.25 9.62
N GLN A 236 0.32 -21.08 8.76
CA GLN A 236 1.21 -22.16 9.19
C GLN A 236 2.45 -21.62 9.91
N PHE A 237 3.08 -20.58 9.35
CA PHE A 237 4.20 -19.90 10.01
C PHE A 237 3.79 -19.28 11.34
N ASN A 238 2.67 -18.59 11.39
CA ASN A 238 2.16 -17.99 12.62
C ASN A 238 1.94 -19.05 13.73
N GLN A 239 1.37 -20.19 13.37
CA GLN A 239 1.19 -21.31 14.33
C GLN A 239 2.54 -21.90 14.76
N GLY A 240 3.45 -22.16 13.84
CA GLY A 240 4.78 -22.67 14.13
C GLY A 240 5.58 -21.75 15.06
N ILE A 241 5.58 -20.45 14.75
CA ILE A 241 6.26 -19.43 15.56
C ILE A 241 5.66 -19.37 16.98
N ARG A 242 4.33 -19.36 17.08
CA ARG A 242 3.65 -19.33 18.38
C ARG A 242 4.04 -20.53 19.24
N ASN A 243 4.05 -21.72 18.66
CA ASN A 243 4.29 -22.96 19.39
C ASN A 243 5.77 -23.20 19.67
N GLN A 244 6.66 -22.96 18.70
CA GLN A 244 8.07 -23.36 18.76
C GLN A 244 9.02 -22.24 19.22
N ILE A 245 8.67 -20.97 18.97
CA ILE A 245 9.53 -19.84 19.32
C ILE A 245 8.96 -19.05 20.50
N LEU A 246 7.64 -18.75 20.48
CA LEU A 246 7.02 -17.94 21.51
C LEU A 246 6.42 -18.76 22.68
N TRP A 247 6.46 -20.08 22.59
CA TRP A 247 5.97 -21.02 23.62
C TRP A 247 4.55 -20.69 24.11
N ARG A 248 3.65 -20.34 23.18
CA ARG A 248 2.25 -19.97 23.47
C ARG A 248 1.34 -21.07 22.98
N GLU A 249 0.75 -21.83 23.89
CA GLU A 249 -0.14 -22.96 23.59
C GLU A 249 -1.57 -22.51 23.25
N GLU A 250 -2.03 -21.37 23.78
CA GLU A 250 -3.39 -20.89 23.55
C GLU A 250 -3.53 -20.17 22.20
N GLU A 251 -4.65 -20.41 21.50
CA GLU A 251 -4.95 -19.81 20.20
C GLU A 251 -5.06 -18.27 20.26
N LEU A 252 -5.48 -17.72 21.40
CA LEU A 252 -5.56 -16.29 21.72
C LEU A 252 -4.94 -16.03 23.11
N ALA A 253 -3.81 -15.36 23.16
CA ALA A 253 -3.24 -14.84 24.39
C ALA A 253 -3.60 -13.36 24.57
N THR A 254 -3.77 -12.90 25.80
CA THR A 254 -4.23 -11.56 26.20
C THR A 254 -3.50 -10.38 25.53
N ARG A 255 -2.34 -10.62 24.93
CA ARG A 255 -1.57 -9.62 24.15
C ARG A 255 -1.73 -9.71 22.63
N SER A 256 -2.51 -10.65 22.11
CA SER A 256 -2.73 -10.79 20.65
C SER A 256 -3.74 -9.80 20.12
N GLU A 257 -4.55 -9.17 20.97
CA GLU A 257 -5.58 -8.22 20.58
C GLU A 257 -5.03 -6.83 20.22
N GLU A 258 -3.84 -6.48 20.70
CA GLU A 258 -3.23 -5.18 20.44
C GLU A 258 -2.58 -5.06 19.04
N ARG A 259 -2.61 -6.12 18.22
CA ARG A 259 -1.81 -6.21 16.98
C ARG A 259 -2.59 -6.56 15.71
N ARG A 260 -3.85 -6.22 15.69
CA ARG A 260 -4.66 -6.27 14.45
C ARG A 260 -4.71 -4.94 13.70
#